data_b16b1dfa1ea9b5a2a311c9beb87d1feb
#
_entry.id   b16b1dfa1ea9b5a2a311c9beb87d1feb
#
_cell.length_a   1.000
_cell.length_b   1.000
_cell.length_c   1.000
_cell.angle_alpha   90.00
_cell.angle_beta   90.00
_cell.angle_gamma   90.00
#
_symmetry.space_group_name_H-M   'P 1'
#
loop_
_entity.id
_entity.type
_entity.pdbx_description
1 polymer ?
#
loop_
_entity_poly.entity_id
_entity_poly.type
_entity_poly.pdbx_seq_one_letter_code
_entity_poly.pdbx_strand_id
1 'polypeptide(L)'
;MNIKELRASTGLSQKGFSEAFQVPVRTLQQWEQGKSVPAPYVLAMMEKLVPEVTDKVPNAPDPYFVPDKSRWKVCIADPFPNCERVYPLQQRKVRQLLDALHGNGAVKSVTVFGSSVTQRCHQGSDLDVYLELSDGDAEIKLAFDFPCDLWTNRTADEHLKREIEQKGVRVYG
;
A
#
# COMPACT_ATOMS: atom_id res chain seq x y z
N MET A 1 -20.35 22.12 13.22
CA MET A 1 -19.21 21.35 13.77
C MET A 1 -17.98 22.27 13.79
N ASN A 2 -17.19 22.23 14.85
CA ASN A 2 -15.91 23.00 14.89
C ASN A 2 -14.76 22.13 14.40
N ILE A 3 -13.60 22.74 14.10
CA ILE A 3 -12.46 22.02 13.53
C ILE A 3 -11.92 20.91 14.45
N LYS A 4 -11.99 21.09 15.76
CA LYS A 4 -11.56 20.12 16.75
C LYS A 4 -12.48 18.90 16.79
N GLU A 5 -13.79 19.13 16.70
CA GLU A 5 -14.80 18.06 16.58
C GLU A 5 -14.65 17.32 15.26
N LEU A 6 -14.41 18.06 14.18
CA LEU A 6 -14.18 17.47 12.86
C LEU A 6 -12.94 16.55 12.86
N ARG A 7 -11.83 17.00 13.44
CA ARG A 7 -10.65 16.13 13.57
C ARG A 7 -10.91 14.93 14.48
N ALA A 8 -11.61 15.13 15.59
CA ALA A 8 -11.95 14.03 16.48
C ALA A 8 -12.79 12.95 15.78
N SER A 9 -13.69 13.33 14.88
CA SER A 9 -14.50 12.39 14.09
C SER A 9 -13.67 11.56 13.10
N THR A 10 -12.50 12.06 12.67
CA THR A 10 -11.58 11.32 11.79
C THR A 10 -10.64 10.38 12.54
N GLY A 11 -10.51 10.51 13.87
CA GLY A 11 -9.55 9.74 14.67
C GLY A 11 -8.08 10.14 14.44
N LEU A 12 -7.81 11.15 13.60
CA LEU A 12 -6.45 11.58 13.25
C LEU A 12 -5.79 12.43 14.35
N SER A 13 -4.47 12.26 14.49
CA SER A 13 -3.63 13.21 15.22
C SER A 13 -3.61 14.58 14.50
N GLN A 14 -3.19 15.64 15.18
CA GLN A 14 -3.03 16.96 14.53
C GLN A 14 -2.11 16.91 13.31
N LYS A 15 -1.02 16.15 13.39
CA LYS A 15 -0.10 15.93 12.27
C LYS A 15 -0.77 15.18 11.13
N GLY A 16 -1.43 14.06 11.42
CA GLY A 16 -2.14 13.25 10.41
C GLY A 16 -3.26 14.03 9.72
N PHE A 17 -4.04 14.81 10.47
CA PHE A 17 -5.08 15.67 9.92
C PHE A 17 -4.50 16.80 9.04
N SER A 18 -3.41 17.41 9.47
CA SER A 18 -2.66 18.42 8.71
C SER A 18 -2.19 17.89 7.36
N GLU A 19 -1.61 16.71 7.35
CA GLU A 19 -1.14 16.04 6.12
C GLU A 19 -2.31 15.65 5.20
N ALA A 20 -3.37 15.07 5.76
CA ALA A 20 -4.53 14.60 5.01
C ALA A 20 -5.31 15.73 4.32
N PHE A 21 -5.47 16.86 5.02
CA PHE A 21 -6.20 18.02 4.51
C PHE A 21 -5.30 19.13 3.95
N GLN A 22 -3.99 18.89 3.86
CA GLN A 22 -2.97 19.84 3.37
C GLN A 22 -3.03 21.21 4.07
N VAL A 23 -3.31 21.20 5.36
CA VAL A 23 -3.34 22.40 6.22
C VAL A 23 -2.10 22.40 7.09
N PRO A 24 -1.33 23.50 7.17
CA PRO A 24 -0.18 23.57 8.06
C PRO A 24 -0.58 23.26 9.52
N VAL A 25 0.21 22.41 10.21
CA VAL A 25 -0.05 22.03 11.61
C VAL A 25 -0.26 23.24 12.51
N ARG A 26 0.54 24.30 12.32
CA ARG A 26 0.43 25.56 13.08
C ARG A 26 -0.92 26.24 12.87
N THR A 27 -1.44 26.23 11.66
CA THR A 27 -2.76 26.79 11.34
C THR A 27 -3.87 25.99 12.01
N LEU A 28 -3.79 24.66 11.94
CA LEU A 28 -4.73 23.76 12.60
C LEU A 28 -4.73 24.01 14.13
N GLN A 29 -3.56 24.15 14.75
CA GLN A 29 -3.43 24.44 16.17
C GLN A 29 -4.04 25.77 16.55
N GLN A 30 -3.88 26.82 15.73
CA GLN A 30 -4.51 28.12 15.95
C GLN A 30 -6.04 28.03 15.90
N TRP A 31 -6.58 27.26 14.97
CA TRP A 31 -8.01 27.02 14.85
C TRP A 31 -8.57 26.25 16.04
N GLU A 32 -7.88 25.20 16.49
CA GLU A 32 -8.30 24.41 17.65
C GLU A 32 -8.20 25.17 18.99
N GLN A 33 -7.27 26.13 19.07
CA GLN A 33 -7.08 27.02 20.23
C GLN A 33 -8.01 28.25 20.22
N GLY A 34 -8.79 28.42 19.15
CA GLY A 34 -9.67 29.58 18.98
C GLY A 34 -8.96 30.90 18.69
N LYS A 35 -7.64 30.85 18.38
CA LYS A 35 -6.85 32.04 18.02
C LYS A 35 -7.21 32.59 16.63
N SER A 36 -7.70 31.72 15.77
CA SER A 36 -8.27 32.05 14.48
C SER A 36 -9.38 31.05 14.16
N VAL A 37 -10.21 31.38 13.20
CA VAL A 37 -11.35 30.51 12.79
C VAL A 37 -11.22 30.23 11.30
N PRO A 38 -11.32 28.96 10.87
CA PRO A 38 -11.37 28.65 9.46
C PRO A 38 -12.61 29.26 8.82
N ALA A 39 -12.50 29.67 7.56
CA ALA A 39 -13.65 30.18 6.84
C ALA A 39 -14.74 29.09 6.74
N PRO A 40 -16.04 29.44 6.79
CA PRO A 40 -17.13 28.46 6.79
C PRO A 40 -17.08 27.48 5.62
N TYR A 41 -16.69 27.93 4.44
CA TYR A 41 -16.55 27.07 3.26
C TYR A 41 -15.42 26.05 3.40
N VAL A 42 -14.34 26.40 4.14
CA VAL A 42 -13.21 25.47 4.40
C VAL A 42 -13.69 24.32 5.27
N LEU A 43 -14.43 24.59 6.33
CA LEU A 43 -15.03 23.55 7.18
C LEU A 43 -15.99 22.67 6.37
N ALA A 44 -16.87 23.26 5.58
CA ALA A 44 -17.80 22.51 4.74
C ALA A 44 -17.12 21.64 3.70
N MET A 45 -15.99 22.08 3.12
CA MET A 45 -15.17 21.27 2.22
C MET A 45 -14.49 20.10 2.97
N MET A 46 -13.94 20.37 4.14
CA MET A 46 -13.31 19.34 4.96
C MET A 46 -14.31 18.28 5.42
N GLU A 47 -15.51 18.67 5.83
CA GLU A 47 -16.59 17.76 6.20
C GLU A 47 -16.96 16.81 5.05
N LYS A 48 -16.99 17.30 3.82
CA LYS A 48 -17.24 16.47 2.63
C LYS A 48 -16.10 15.51 2.31
N LEU A 49 -14.87 15.88 2.63
CA LEU A 49 -13.67 15.05 2.39
C LEU A 49 -13.41 14.05 3.50
N VAL A 50 -14.04 14.18 4.66
CA VAL A 50 -13.87 13.23 5.80
C VAL A 50 -14.03 11.77 5.38
N PRO A 51 -15.06 11.35 4.62
CA PRO A 51 -15.19 9.97 4.20
C PRO A 51 -13.98 9.47 3.39
N GLU A 52 -13.51 10.28 2.44
CA GLU A 52 -12.35 9.93 1.61
C GLU A 52 -11.04 9.88 2.40
N VAL A 53 -10.94 10.71 3.43
CA VAL A 53 -9.75 10.78 4.30
C VAL A 53 -9.78 9.65 5.32
N THR A 54 -10.93 9.32 5.90
CA THR A 54 -11.06 8.20 6.87
C THR A 54 -10.85 6.85 6.20
N ASP A 55 -11.24 6.70 4.95
CA ASP A 55 -10.93 5.48 4.17
C ASP A 55 -9.42 5.29 3.91
N LYS A 56 -8.64 6.37 4.02
CA LYS A 56 -7.17 6.35 3.86
C LYS A 56 -6.40 6.36 5.18
N VAL A 57 -7.09 6.33 6.33
CA VAL A 57 -6.42 6.39 7.65
C VAL A 57 -5.75 5.06 7.97
N PRO A 58 -4.44 5.06 8.28
CA PRO A 58 -3.71 3.83 8.62
C PRO A 58 -4.23 3.08 9.85
N ASN A 59 -5.10 3.70 10.65
CA ASN A 59 -5.67 3.14 11.88
C ASN A 59 -7.14 2.72 11.76
N ALA A 60 -7.80 2.91 10.62
CA ALA A 60 -9.09 2.28 10.40
C ALA A 60 -8.88 0.76 10.32
N PRO A 61 -9.69 -0.07 10.99
CA PRO A 61 -9.55 -1.50 10.87
C PRO A 61 -9.71 -1.90 9.40
N ASP A 62 -8.66 -2.51 8.86
CA ASP A 62 -8.67 -2.97 7.47
C ASP A 62 -9.74 -4.06 7.33
N PRO A 63 -10.78 -3.88 6.49
CA PRO A 63 -11.86 -4.84 6.33
C PRO A 63 -11.39 -6.21 5.80
N TYR A 64 -10.19 -6.26 5.24
CA TYR A 64 -9.58 -7.48 4.72
C TYR A 64 -8.61 -8.15 5.70
N PHE A 65 -8.32 -7.49 6.81
CA PHE A 65 -7.41 -8.03 7.82
C PHE A 65 -8.08 -9.13 8.64
N VAL A 66 -7.37 -10.24 8.84
CA VAL A 66 -7.81 -11.38 9.66
C VAL A 66 -6.91 -11.47 10.90
N PRO A 67 -7.36 -10.96 12.07
CA PRO A 67 -6.51 -10.79 13.26
C PRO A 67 -5.86 -12.08 13.76
N ASP A 68 -6.62 -13.17 13.79
CA ASP A 68 -6.18 -14.46 14.35
C ASP A 68 -4.97 -15.06 13.64
N LYS A 69 -4.74 -14.64 12.40
CA LYS A 69 -3.65 -15.13 11.57
C LYS A 69 -2.62 -14.06 11.24
N SER A 70 -2.79 -12.83 11.70
CA SER A 70 -2.00 -11.66 11.28
C SER A 70 -1.85 -11.58 9.74
N ARG A 71 -2.95 -11.84 9.03
CA ARG A 71 -3.01 -12.02 7.58
C ARG A 71 -4.19 -11.27 6.99
N TRP A 72 -4.16 -11.06 5.68
CA TRP A 72 -5.30 -10.53 4.95
C TRP A 72 -6.18 -11.64 4.38
N LYS A 73 -7.41 -11.27 4.06
CA LYS A 73 -8.35 -12.15 3.39
C LYS A 73 -7.83 -12.50 1.98
N VAL A 74 -7.93 -13.77 1.61
CA VAL A 74 -7.68 -14.21 0.24
C VAL A 74 -8.93 -13.93 -0.59
N CYS A 75 -8.80 -13.08 -1.62
CA CYS A 75 -9.90 -12.56 -2.44
C CYS A 75 -9.89 -13.10 -3.88
N ILE A 76 -9.03 -14.07 -4.20
CA ILE A 76 -8.93 -14.69 -5.52
C ILE A 76 -9.29 -16.19 -5.46
N ALA A 77 -9.78 -16.73 -6.58
CA ALA A 77 -10.23 -18.12 -6.64
C ALA A 77 -9.07 -19.12 -6.70
N ASP A 78 -7.93 -18.72 -7.28
CA ASP A 78 -6.73 -19.54 -7.43
C ASP A 78 -5.54 -18.90 -6.67
N PRO A 79 -5.45 -19.10 -5.34
CA PRO A 79 -4.41 -18.50 -4.52
C PRO A 79 -3.02 -19.10 -4.82
N PHE A 80 -2.02 -18.26 -4.76
CA PHE A 80 -0.61 -18.61 -4.82
C PHE A 80 -0.01 -18.79 -3.41
N PRO A 81 1.20 -19.34 -3.27
CA PRO A 81 1.85 -19.47 -1.97
C PRO A 81 1.98 -18.13 -1.24
N ASN A 82 1.62 -18.10 0.05
CA ASN A 82 1.59 -16.89 0.89
C ASN A 82 0.64 -15.77 0.40
N CYS A 83 -0.39 -16.11 -0.37
CA CYS A 83 -1.37 -15.14 -0.89
C CYS A 83 -1.99 -14.27 0.22
N GLU A 84 -2.24 -14.85 1.39
CA GLU A 84 -2.77 -14.16 2.58
C GLU A 84 -1.81 -13.12 3.17
N ARG A 85 -0.56 -13.08 2.75
CA ARG A 85 0.44 -12.07 3.13
C ARG A 85 0.56 -10.94 2.11
N VAL A 86 -0.14 -11.03 1.01
CA VAL A 86 -0.24 -9.99 -0.02
C VAL A 86 -1.55 -9.26 0.14
N TYR A 87 -1.50 -7.93 0.11
CA TYR A 87 -2.70 -7.11 0.29
C TYR A 87 -3.77 -7.45 -0.76
N PRO A 88 -5.06 -7.56 -0.41
CA PRO A 88 -6.11 -8.04 -1.28
C PRO A 88 -6.20 -7.38 -2.65
N LEU A 89 -5.99 -6.06 -2.74
CA LEU A 89 -5.99 -5.32 -3.99
C LEU A 89 -4.88 -5.74 -4.97
N GLN A 90 -3.80 -6.34 -4.46
CA GLN A 90 -2.66 -6.78 -5.26
C GLN A 90 -2.70 -8.27 -5.62
N GLN A 91 -3.49 -9.07 -4.92
CA GLN A 91 -3.52 -10.53 -5.11
C GLN A 91 -3.81 -10.92 -6.57
N ARG A 92 -4.78 -10.25 -7.21
CA ARG A 92 -5.11 -10.51 -8.63
C ARG A 92 -3.95 -10.14 -9.56
N LYS A 93 -3.28 -9.03 -9.32
CA LYS A 93 -2.11 -8.58 -10.11
C LYS A 93 -0.96 -9.58 -9.97
N VAL A 94 -0.70 -10.06 -8.76
CA VAL A 94 0.32 -11.10 -8.50
C VAL A 94 -0.03 -12.40 -9.23
N ARG A 95 -1.30 -12.83 -9.22
CA ARG A 95 -1.72 -14.01 -9.97
C ARG A 95 -1.44 -13.86 -11.47
N GLN A 96 -1.79 -12.72 -12.06
CA GLN A 96 -1.51 -12.42 -13.46
C GLN A 96 0.00 -12.43 -13.77
N LEU A 97 0.81 -11.90 -12.86
CA LEU A 97 2.28 -11.95 -12.97
C LEU A 97 2.78 -13.40 -13.00
N LEU A 98 2.33 -14.23 -12.05
CA LEU A 98 2.76 -15.62 -11.96
C LEU A 98 2.33 -16.43 -13.17
N ASP A 99 1.14 -16.17 -13.72
CA ASP A 99 0.67 -16.79 -14.97
C ASP A 99 1.53 -16.41 -16.16
N ALA A 100 1.94 -15.13 -16.25
CA ALA A 100 2.84 -14.64 -17.30
C ALA A 100 4.26 -15.21 -17.19
N LEU A 101 4.70 -15.55 -15.98
CA LEU A 101 6.02 -16.16 -15.72
C LEU A 101 5.99 -17.70 -15.78
N HIS A 102 4.81 -18.30 -15.89
CA HIS A 102 4.65 -19.75 -15.89
C HIS A 102 5.47 -20.40 -17.02
N GLY A 103 6.27 -21.38 -16.66
CA GLY A 103 7.13 -22.09 -17.63
C GLY A 103 8.42 -21.34 -17.99
N ASN A 104 8.68 -20.17 -17.44
CA ASN A 104 9.94 -19.48 -17.65
C ASN A 104 11.03 -20.04 -16.73
N GLY A 105 11.87 -20.92 -17.24
CA GLY A 105 12.95 -21.57 -16.49
C GLY A 105 14.07 -20.64 -16.00
N ALA A 106 14.08 -19.39 -16.44
CA ALA A 106 15.04 -18.39 -15.97
C ALA A 106 14.67 -17.79 -14.60
N VAL A 107 13.40 -17.90 -14.17
CA VAL A 107 12.91 -17.37 -12.89
C VAL A 107 13.01 -18.43 -11.82
N LYS A 108 13.87 -18.23 -10.83
CA LYS A 108 14.01 -19.11 -9.67
C LYS A 108 12.98 -18.82 -8.59
N SER A 109 12.76 -17.57 -8.27
CA SER A 109 11.78 -17.15 -7.27
C SER A 109 11.19 -15.78 -7.56
N VAL A 110 10.01 -15.53 -7.02
CA VAL A 110 9.27 -14.26 -7.10
C VAL A 110 8.93 -13.81 -5.69
N THR A 111 9.32 -12.60 -5.34
CA THR A 111 9.03 -11.98 -4.05
C THR A 111 8.32 -10.65 -4.28
N VAL A 112 7.19 -10.46 -3.60
CA VAL A 112 6.43 -9.20 -3.59
C VAL A 112 6.83 -8.41 -2.36
N PHE A 113 7.03 -7.10 -2.49
CA PHE A 113 7.46 -6.23 -1.40
C PHE A 113 6.81 -4.85 -1.47
N GLY A 114 7.30 -3.89 -0.69
CA GLY A 114 6.79 -2.53 -0.69
C GLY A 114 5.37 -2.41 -0.13
N SER A 115 4.58 -1.50 -0.68
CA SER A 115 3.21 -1.25 -0.23
C SER A 115 2.28 -2.46 -0.38
N SER A 116 2.56 -3.32 -1.35
CA SER A 116 1.75 -4.50 -1.67
C SER A 116 1.65 -5.54 -0.54
N VAL A 117 2.53 -5.49 0.43
CA VAL A 117 2.56 -6.36 1.62
C VAL A 117 2.28 -5.62 2.92
N THR A 118 1.76 -4.42 2.83
CA THR A 118 1.45 -3.55 3.99
C THR A 118 0.05 -2.95 3.91
N GLN A 119 -0.42 -2.40 5.04
CA GLN A 119 -1.68 -1.65 5.13
C GLN A 119 -1.67 -0.32 4.35
N ARG A 120 -0.52 0.10 3.83
CA ARG A 120 -0.39 1.33 3.01
C ARG A 120 -0.83 1.14 1.57
N CYS A 121 -1.13 -0.10 1.16
CA CYS A 121 -1.60 -0.41 -0.17
C CYS A 121 -2.96 0.24 -0.45
N HIS A 122 -3.11 0.81 -1.63
CA HIS A 122 -4.36 1.40 -2.13
C HIS A 122 -4.52 1.09 -3.63
N GLN A 123 -5.65 1.47 -4.21
CA GLN A 123 -5.97 1.17 -5.63
C GLN A 123 -4.94 1.69 -6.63
N GLY A 124 -4.28 2.83 -6.32
CA GLY A 124 -3.23 3.40 -7.16
C GLY A 124 -1.82 2.92 -6.84
N SER A 125 -1.66 1.95 -5.95
CA SER A 125 -0.34 1.41 -5.62
C SER A 125 0.22 0.56 -6.75
N ASP A 126 1.51 0.79 -7.05
CA ASP A 126 2.26 -0.04 -7.97
C ASP A 126 2.53 -1.42 -7.34
N LEU A 127 2.74 -2.41 -8.17
CA LEU A 127 3.16 -3.73 -7.73
C LEU A 127 4.69 -3.81 -7.75
N ASP A 128 5.31 -3.86 -6.59
CA ASP A 128 6.77 -4.01 -6.44
C ASP A 128 7.14 -5.49 -6.37
N VAL A 129 7.95 -5.95 -7.32
CA VAL A 129 8.31 -7.35 -7.47
C VAL A 129 9.82 -7.52 -7.62
N TYR A 130 10.36 -8.48 -6.90
CA TYR A 130 11.74 -8.93 -7.04
C TYR A 130 11.77 -10.33 -7.65
N LEU A 131 12.51 -10.48 -8.72
CA LEU A 131 12.76 -11.76 -9.41
C LEU A 131 14.19 -12.23 -9.17
N GLU A 132 14.34 -13.41 -8.64
CA GLU A 132 15.64 -14.08 -8.65
C GLU A 132 15.76 -14.89 -9.93
N LEU A 133 16.72 -14.49 -10.76
CA LEU A 133 16.98 -15.13 -12.04
C LEU A 133 18.13 -16.13 -11.92
N SER A 134 18.05 -17.20 -12.70
CA SER A 134 19.17 -18.13 -12.92
C SER A 134 20.28 -17.46 -13.71
N ASP A 135 21.47 -18.04 -13.69
CA ASP A 135 22.60 -17.58 -14.50
C ASP A 135 22.25 -17.67 -15.99
N GLY A 136 22.41 -16.56 -16.70
CA GLY A 136 22.08 -16.42 -18.11
C GLY A 136 21.56 -15.04 -18.45
N ASP A 137 21.59 -14.66 -19.73
CA ASP A 137 21.14 -13.34 -20.24
C ASP A 137 19.63 -13.29 -20.52
N ALA A 138 18.81 -13.98 -19.72
CA ALA A 138 17.36 -13.96 -19.92
C ALA A 138 16.81 -12.56 -19.66
N GLU A 139 16.34 -11.90 -20.70
CA GLU A 139 15.58 -10.66 -20.61
C GLU A 139 14.12 -11.02 -20.37
N ILE A 140 13.57 -10.57 -19.24
CA ILE A 140 12.15 -10.77 -18.93
C ILE A 140 11.38 -9.56 -19.39
N LYS A 141 10.58 -9.72 -20.43
CA LYS A 141 9.64 -8.71 -20.93
C LYS A 141 8.23 -9.07 -20.49
N LEU A 142 7.67 -8.26 -19.60
CA LEU A 142 6.29 -8.37 -19.14
C LEU A 142 5.55 -7.09 -19.46
N ALA A 143 4.33 -7.22 -19.96
CA ALA A 143 3.43 -6.11 -20.22
C ALA A 143 2.12 -6.35 -19.48
N PHE A 144 1.75 -5.43 -18.58
CA PHE A 144 0.51 -5.48 -17.81
C PHE A 144 -0.29 -4.20 -18.03
N ASP A 145 -1.58 -4.25 -17.75
CA ASP A 145 -2.51 -3.13 -17.72
C ASP A 145 -2.47 -2.36 -16.39
N PHE A 146 -1.52 -2.68 -15.53
CA PHE A 146 -1.29 -2.04 -14.24
C PHE A 146 0.20 -1.69 -14.04
N PRO A 147 0.51 -0.67 -13.22
CA PRO A 147 1.89 -0.33 -12.88
C PRO A 147 2.57 -1.47 -12.11
N CYS A 148 3.74 -1.87 -12.59
CA CYS A 148 4.53 -2.93 -11.97
C CYS A 148 6.02 -2.60 -12.08
N ASP A 149 6.69 -2.48 -10.93
CA ASP A 149 8.12 -2.26 -10.84
C ASP A 149 8.83 -3.59 -10.62
N LEU A 150 9.60 -4.00 -11.63
CA LEU A 150 10.35 -5.24 -11.63
C LEU A 150 11.81 -5.01 -11.29
N TRP A 151 12.24 -5.62 -10.21
CA TRP A 151 13.63 -5.69 -9.78
C TRP A 151 14.16 -7.11 -9.92
N THR A 152 15.43 -7.25 -10.21
CA THR A 152 16.08 -8.56 -10.32
C THR A 152 17.32 -8.61 -9.45
N ASN A 153 17.87 -9.81 -9.24
CA ASN A 153 19.17 -9.99 -8.58
C ASN A 153 20.33 -9.24 -9.25
N ARG A 154 20.10 -8.74 -10.47
CA ARG A 154 21.08 -7.95 -11.24
C ARG A 154 20.85 -6.43 -11.13
N THR A 155 19.63 -6.00 -10.91
CA THR A 155 19.26 -4.58 -10.89
C THR A 155 19.07 -4.02 -9.48
N ALA A 156 18.73 -4.85 -8.50
CA ALA A 156 18.58 -4.45 -7.11
C ALA A 156 19.95 -4.28 -6.44
N ASP A 157 20.11 -3.17 -5.71
CA ASP A 157 21.29 -2.97 -4.87
C ASP A 157 21.21 -3.79 -3.55
N GLU A 158 22.31 -3.82 -2.80
CA GLU A 158 22.39 -4.59 -1.57
C GLU A 158 21.44 -4.09 -0.46
N HIS A 159 21.12 -2.80 -0.46
CA HIS A 159 20.19 -2.23 0.51
C HIS A 159 18.76 -2.73 0.22
N LEU A 160 18.34 -2.66 -1.03
CA LEU A 160 17.04 -3.15 -1.48
C LEU A 160 16.90 -4.66 -1.27
N LYS A 161 17.92 -5.44 -1.57
CA LYS A 161 17.92 -6.90 -1.33
C LYS A 161 17.70 -7.24 0.14
N ARG A 162 18.37 -6.54 1.06
CA ARG A 162 18.16 -6.73 2.51
C ARG A 162 16.75 -6.37 2.96
N GLU A 163 16.19 -5.29 2.43
CA GLU A 163 14.79 -4.93 2.72
C GLU A 163 13.82 -5.99 2.22
N ILE A 164 14.03 -6.51 1.02
CA ILE A 164 13.22 -7.56 0.43
C ILE A 164 13.30 -8.86 1.26
N GLU A 165 14.49 -9.24 1.71
CA GLU A 165 14.68 -10.42 2.57
C GLU A 165 13.94 -10.29 3.91
N GLN A 166 13.91 -9.09 4.50
CA GLN A 166 13.28 -8.85 5.80
C GLN A 166 11.76 -8.70 5.72
N LYS A 167 11.25 -8.03 4.69
CA LYS A 167 9.85 -7.58 4.60
C LYS A 167 9.10 -8.18 3.42
N GLY A 168 9.79 -8.72 2.43
CA GLY A 168 9.18 -9.29 1.25
C GLY A 168 8.42 -10.59 1.52
N VAL A 169 7.47 -10.89 0.66
CA VAL A 169 6.68 -12.11 0.68
C VAL A 169 6.98 -12.92 -0.56
N ARG A 170 7.57 -14.10 -0.37
CA ARG A 170 7.83 -15.02 -1.48
C ARG A 170 6.53 -15.68 -1.92
N VAL A 171 6.21 -15.52 -3.21
CA VAL A 171 4.97 -16.03 -3.82
C VAL A 171 5.21 -17.16 -4.84
N TYR A 172 6.47 -17.40 -5.19
CA TYR A 172 6.92 -18.48 -6.07
C TYR A 172 8.39 -18.85 -5.77
N GLY A 173 8.73 -20.13 -5.86
CA GLY A 173 10.10 -20.65 -5.69
C GLY A 173 10.45 -21.23 -4.34
#